data_4ddf73b3f2f041c429d041362c825c9d
#
_entry.id   4ddf73b3f2f041c429d041362c825c9d
#
_cell.length_a   1.000
_cell.length_b   1.000
_cell.length_c   1.000
_cell.angle_alpha   90.00
_cell.angle_beta   90.00
_cell.angle_gamma   90.00
#
_symmetry.space_group_name_H-M   'P 1'
#
loop_
_entity.id
_entity.type
_entity.pdbx_description
1 polymer ?
#
loop_
_entity_poly.entity_id
_entity_poly.type
_entity_poly.pdbx_seq_one_letter_code
_entity_poly.pdbx_strand_id
1 'polypeptide(L)'
;YLNGGNDAWNTFVPASGSGNTQWTVYNNGRGDLSVANSDITLPSIGTLNQGSGNPYYSSGSDSSAYLGGAYPITGISEVNVNAMMPELARLLEDGKASLIGNIGTLVEPLTGKTDYQDAAKKKPSFLFAHNHQTRVIQTGKADDLNTTGWAGRLADLWSGINNGSVMGLNVSFNGQVRLMTGVNSKPILFSPDQTTSYWDMEKDSSNAVYSSRRNLFATLYGSNSGSDPFRSVYNRMLKSSLDLDELLRTYWNSNHKTTFSSKGSYGEGLFSVPTTSQTGMEEDLNGDLVEQLEAVTQLIHLGSNSSKMNFNRQIFFVNFGSFDTHGNQTEEHPILLRELSLALWKFQKALEELGVDDKVATFTSSDFGRTIGNNGDGTDHAWSTINLVMSKSAGTTFNGGKFYGDLPN
;
A
#
# COMPACT_ATOMS: atom_id res chain seq x y z
N TYR A 1 0.70 0.94 -2.77
CA TYR A 1 0.46 1.73 -3.97
C TYR A 1 -0.84 1.30 -4.61
N LEU A 2 -1.80 2.22 -4.74
CA LEU A 2 -3.11 1.99 -5.36
C LEU A 2 -2.99 2.27 -6.85
N ASN A 3 -2.70 1.23 -7.62
CA ASN A 3 -2.39 1.35 -9.03
C ASN A 3 -3.66 1.50 -9.86
N GLY A 4 -3.72 2.52 -10.71
CA GLY A 4 -4.84 2.80 -11.60
C GLY A 4 -5.56 4.13 -11.32
N GLY A 5 -5.18 4.86 -10.29
CA GLY A 5 -5.83 6.13 -9.93
C GLY A 5 -7.08 5.92 -9.08
N ASN A 6 -6.91 5.73 -7.78
CA ASN A 6 -8.04 5.52 -6.87
C ASN A 6 -9.04 6.69 -6.90
N ASP A 7 -10.31 6.37 -6.98
CA ASP A 7 -11.40 7.33 -6.83
C ASP A 7 -11.55 7.76 -5.35
N ALA A 8 -10.81 8.80 -5.00
CA ALA A 8 -10.84 9.34 -3.65
C ALA A 8 -12.19 9.94 -3.26
N TRP A 9 -13.01 10.38 -4.23
CA TRP A 9 -14.31 10.98 -3.96
C TRP A 9 -15.36 9.99 -3.50
N ASN A 10 -15.30 8.74 -3.97
CA ASN A 10 -16.15 7.68 -3.46
C ASN A 10 -15.48 6.86 -2.35
N THR A 11 -14.16 6.96 -2.18
CA THR A 11 -13.46 6.42 -1.01
C THR A 11 -13.69 7.27 0.24
N PHE A 12 -13.54 8.60 0.10
CA PHE A 12 -13.69 9.62 1.13
C PHE A 12 -14.73 10.64 0.65
N VAL A 13 -15.99 10.35 0.97
CA VAL A 13 -17.14 11.10 0.45
C VAL A 13 -17.20 12.48 1.11
N PRO A 14 -17.32 13.60 0.38
CA PRO A 14 -17.46 14.91 1.00
C PRO A 14 -18.60 14.96 2.03
N ALA A 15 -18.33 15.48 3.21
CA ALA A 15 -19.35 15.58 4.25
C ALA A 15 -20.41 16.61 3.89
N SER A 16 -21.67 16.32 4.20
CA SER A 16 -22.84 17.11 3.82
C SER A 16 -23.24 18.22 4.80
N GLY A 17 -22.31 18.72 5.60
CA GLY A 17 -22.58 19.78 6.57
C GLY A 17 -23.07 21.10 5.97
N SER A 18 -23.81 21.89 6.73
CA SER A 18 -24.26 23.22 6.30
C SER A 18 -23.06 24.12 5.98
N GLY A 19 -22.99 24.60 4.74
CA GLY A 19 -21.88 25.41 4.23
C GLY A 19 -20.81 24.61 3.47
N ASN A 20 -20.88 23.29 3.40
CA ASN A 20 -19.98 22.48 2.57
C ASN A 20 -20.49 22.44 1.13
N THR A 21 -19.98 23.35 0.30
CA THR A 21 -20.31 23.41 -1.13
C THR A 21 -19.75 22.20 -1.90
N GLN A 22 -18.74 21.52 -1.37
CA GLN A 22 -18.10 20.36 -2.00
C GLN A 22 -19.07 19.19 -2.14
N TRP A 23 -19.94 18.96 -1.14
CA TRP A 23 -21.00 17.96 -1.26
C TRP A 23 -21.92 18.22 -2.47
N THR A 24 -22.34 19.46 -2.65
CA THR A 24 -23.24 19.82 -3.78
C THR A 24 -22.54 19.59 -5.13
N VAL A 25 -21.26 19.99 -5.23
CA VAL A 25 -20.47 19.78 -6.45
C VAL A 25 -20.28 18.30 -6.73
N TYR A 26 -19.92 17.52 -5.71
CA TYR A 26 -19.77 16.06 -5.77
C TYR A 26 -21.07 15.39 -6.21
N ASN A 27 -22.18 15.63 -5.50
CA ASN A 27 -23.46 14.97 -5.76
C ASN A 27 -23.98 15.28 -7.17
N ASN A 28 -23.88 16.55 -7.61
CA ASN A 28 -24.29 16.94 -8.94
C ASN A 28 -23.42 16.36 -10.05
N GLY A 29 -22.09 16.25 -9.81
CA GLY A 29 -21.15 15.70 -10.77
C GLY A 29 -21.23 14.17 -10.89
N ARG A 30 -21.50 13.49 -9.77
CA ARG A 30 -21.52 12.01 -9.71
C ARG A 30 -22.78 11.39 -10.30
N GLY A 31 -23.93 12.05 -10.22
CA GLY A 31 -25.18 11.45 -10.68
C GLY A 31 -25.41 10.08 -10.04
N ASP A 32 -25.55 9.04 -10.84
CA ASP A 32 -25.85 7.67 -10.39
C ASP A 32 -24.66 7.01 -9.62
N LEU A 33 -23.46 7.57 -9.70
CA LEU A 33 -22.30 7.13 -8.89
C LEU A 33 -22.18 7.86 -7.56
N SER A 34 -23.13 8.75 -7.22
CA SER A 34 -23.12 9.49 -5.96
C SER A 34 -23.41 8.56 -4.77
N VAL A 35 -22.52 8.54 -3.80
CA VAL A 35 -22.80 7.90 -2.51
C VAL A 35 -23.89 8.70 -1.80
N ALA A 36 -24.87 8.01 -1.23
CA ALA A 36 -25.98 8.66 -0.55
C ALA A 36 -25.50 9.52 0.64
N ASN A 37 -26.21 10.63 0.85
CA ASN A 37 -26.01 11.47 2.03
C ASN A 37 -26.65 10.82 3.26
N SER A 38 -26.13 9.68 3.67
CA SER A 38 -26.61 8.89 4.79
C SER A 38 -25.46 8.56 5.72
N ASP A 39 -25.54 9.07 6.95
CA ASP A 39 -24.61 8.71 8.00
C ASP A 39 -24.87 7.28 8.47
N ILE A 40 -23.87 6.43 8.36
CA ILE A 40 -23.92 5.05 8.81
C ILE A 40 -23.23 4.94 10.17
N THR A 41 -23.86 4.23 11.10
CA THR A 41 -23.25 3.96 12.41
C THR A 41 -22.07 2.99 12.24
N LEU A 42 -20.89 3.39 12.73
CA LEU A 42 -19.70 2.57 12.68
C LEU A 42 -19.87 1.30 13.52
N PRO A 43 -19.79 0.10 12.93
CA PRO A 43 -19.98 -1.15 13.65
C PRO A 43 -18.78 -1.50 14.53
N SER A 44 -18.98 -2.48 15.42
CA SER A 44 -17.87 -3.10 16.17
C SER A 44 -17.06 -4.01 15.26
N ILE A 45 -15.78 -3.69 15.10
CA ILE A 45 -14.85 -4.51 14.31
C ILE A 45 -14.34 -5.67 15.17
N GLY A 46 -14.19 -6.85 14.57
CA GLY A 46 -13.78 -8.10 15.22
C GLY A 46 -14.94 -9.06 15.50
N THR A 47 -16.18 -8.57 15.38
CA THR A 47 -17.42 -9.35 15.54
C THR A 47 -18.43 -9.03 14.43
N LEU A 48 -17.97 -8.51 13.31
CA LEU A 48 -18.81 -8.35 12.13
C LEU A 48 -19.40 -9.70 11.75
N ASN A 49 -20.67 -9.73 11.47
CA ASN A 49 -21.36 -10.94 11.05
C ASN A 49 -22.46 -10.58 10.06
N GLN A 50 -23.14 -11.58 9.56
CA GLN A 50 -24.28 -11.44 8.67
C GLN A 50 -25.52 -10.80 9.34
N GLY A 51 -25.43 -10.24 10.50
CA GLY A 51 -26.55 -9.64 11.23
C GLY A 51 -26.68 -8.13 11.07
N SER A 52 -27.63 -7.58 11.83
CA SER A 52 -27.85 -6.14 11.93
C SER A 52 -26.56 -5.41 12.33
N GLY A 53 -26.16 -4.42 11.56
CA GLY A 53 -24.93 -3.65 11.76
C GLY A 53 -23.85 -3.90 10.73
N ASN A 54 -24.00 -4.92 9.88
CA ASN A 54 -23.16 -5.08 8.68
C ASN A 54 -23.84 -4.35 7.52
N PRO A 55 -23.29 -3.25 7.00
CA PRO A 55 -23.92 -2.45 5.95
C PRO A 55 -24.18 -3.22 4.65
N TYR A 56 -23.40 -4.30 4.40
CA TYR A 56 -23.55 -5.14 3.21
C TYR A 56 -24.80 -6.01 3.24
N TYR A 57 -25.25 -6.39 4.42
CA TYR A 57 -26.36 -7.32 4.59
C TYR A 57 -27.73 -6.75 4.35
N SER A 58 -27.89 -5.45 4.56
CA SER A 58 -29.17 -4.76 4.42
C SER A 58 -29.42 -4.18 3.03
N SER A 59 -28.40 -4.13 2.20
CA SER A 59 -28.46 -3.39 0.93
C SER A 59 -28.84 -4.24 -0.28
N GLY A 60 -28.65 -5.56 -0.22
CA GLY A 60 -29.04 -6.49 -1.29
C GLY A 60 -28.03 -6.66 -2.42
N SER A 61 -27.01 -5.79 -2.53
CA SER A 61 -25.90 -5.92 -3.46
C SER A 61 -24.69 -5.08 -3.02
N ASP A 62 -23.49 -5.41 -3.50
CA ASP A 62 -22.26 -4.65 -3.24
C ASP A 62 -22.38 -3.22 -3.73
N SER A 63 -22.95 -3.01 -4.91
CA SER A 63 -23.22 -1.70 -5.49
C SER A 63 -24.15 -0.86 -4.59
N SER A 64 -25.23 -1.46 -4.08
CA SER A 64 -26.16 -0.78 -3.18
C SER A 64 -25.51 -0.43 -1.83
N ALA A 65 -24.64 -1.29 -1.31
CA ALA A 65 -23.86 -1.01 -0.10
C ALA A 65 -22.86 0.13 -0.33
N TYR A 66 -22.14 0.07 -1.43
CA TYR A 66 -21.15 1.06 -1.84
C TYR A 66 -21.73 2.47 -1.99
N LEU A 67 -22.93 2.60 -2.55
CA LEU A 67 -23.61 3.88 -2.74
C LEU A 67 -24.54 4.23 -1.56
N GLY A 68 -24.72 3.35 -0.58
CA GLY A 68 -25.74 3.47 0.47
C GLY A 68 -25.44 4.50 1.56
N GLY A 69 -24.22 5.00 1.67
CA GLY A 69 -23.83 5.99 2.67
C GLY A 69 -22.37 5.90 3.08
N ALA A 70 -22.02 6.65 4.14
CA ALA A 70 -20.66 6.75 4.61
C ALA A 70 -20.59 6.89 6.14
N TYR A 71 -19.42 6.55 6.73
CA TYR A 71 -19.14 6.69 8.15
C TYR A 71 -18.60 8.09 8.46
N PRO A 72 -19.31 8.92 9.24
CA PRO A 72 -18.74 10.14 9.79
C PRO A 72 -17.65 9.79 10.81
N ILE A 73 -16.57 10.56 10.81
CA ILE A 73 -15.43 10.36 11.71
C ILE A 73 -15.33 11.55 12.66
N THR A 74 -15.25 11.29 13.96
CA THR A 74 -15.08 12.35 14.95
C THR A 74 -13.78 13.11 14.71
N GLY A 75 -13.89 14.43 14.53
CA GLY A 75 -12.73 15.32 14.29
C GLY A 75 -12.28 15.44 12.83
N ILE A 76 -13.03 14.85 11.89
CA ILE A 76 -12.91 15.07 10.44
C ILE A 76 -14.26 15.61 9.94
N SER A 77 -14.28 16.84 9.48
CA SER A 77 -15.48 17.53 8.99
C SER A 77 -15.54 17.61 7.45
N GLU A 78 -14.45 17.30 6.79
CA GLU A 78 -14.30 17.46 5.35
C GLU A 78 -14.90 16.30 4.58
N VAL A 79 -14.74 15.09 5.10
CA VAL A 79 -15.15 13.85 4.44
C VAL A 79 -15.66 12.81 5.42
N ASN A 80 -16.48 11.89 4.91
CA ASN A 80 -16.91 10.64 5.55
C ASN A 80 -16.25 9.46 4.81
N VAL A 81 -16.10 8.33 5.48
CA VAL A 81 -15.50 7.11 4.89
C VAL A 81 -16.60 6.25 4.28
N ASN A 82 -16.40 5.78 3.05
CA ASN A 82 -17.38 4.92 2.35
C ASN A 82 -17.81 3.71 3.19
N ALA A 83 -19.06 3.32 3.04
CA ALA A 83 -19.67 2.18 3.75
C ALA A 83 -18.87 0.87 3.61
N MET A 84 -18.17 0.69 2.49
CA MET A 84 -17.33 -0.50 2.23
C MET A 84 -16.09 -0.59 3.14
N MET A 85 -15.78 0.44 3.94
CA MET A 85 -14.52 0.56 4.67
C MET A 85 -14.67 0.75 6.18
N PRO A 86 -15.45 -0.09 6.90
CA PRO A 86 -15.69 0.09 8.33
C PRO A 86 -14.40 -0.02 9.17
N GLU A 87 -13.45 -0.86 8.78
CA GLU A 87 -12.20 -1.00 9.52
C GLU A 87 -11.31 0.24 9.37
N LEU A 88 -11.25 0.82 8.16
CA LEU A 88 -10.52 2.07 7.95
C LEU A 88 -11.18 3.22 8.72
N ALA A 89 -12.52 3.30 8.72
CA ALA A 89 -13.26 4.27 9.52
C ALA A 89 -12.91 4.13 11.00
N ARG A 90 -12.82 2.90 11.52
CA ARG A 90 -12.38 2.63 12.90
C ARG A 90 -10.93 3.07 13.15
N LEU A 91 -10.00 2.82 12.22
CA LEU A 91 -8.62 3.29 12.36
C LEU A 91 -8.50 4.81 12.44
N LEU A 92 -9.33 5.52 11.68
CA LEU A 92 -9.41 6.99 11.74
C LEU A 92 -10.02 7.45 13.07
N GLU A 93 -11.14 6.84 13.50
CA GLU A 93 -11.80 7.15 14.76
C GLU A 93 -10.89 6.91 15.98
N ASP A 94 -10.10 5.83 15.95
CA ASP A 94 -9.14 5.47 17.01
C ASP A 94 -7.83 6.30 16.94
N GLY A 95 -7.71 7.25 16.00
CA GLY A 95 -6.53 8.08 15.82
C GLY A 95 -5.28 7.33 15.35
N LYS A 96 -5.45 6.18 14.70
CA LYS A 96 -4.36 5.37 14.13
C LYS A 96 -4.03 5.75 12.70
N ALA A 97 -4.90 6.50 12.07
CA ALA A 97 -4.78 6.96 10.69
C ALA A 97 -5.18 8.44 10.56
N SER A 98 -4.74 9.08 9.50
CA SER A 98 -5.14 10.43 9.08
C SER A 98 -5.18 10.52 7.57
N LEU A 99 -5.90 11.49 7.06
CA LEU A 99 -6.05 11.78 5.64
C LEU A 99 -5.24 13.02 5.25
N ILE A 100 -4.69 13.00 4.06
CA ILE A 100 -4.01 14.15 3.45
C ILE A 100 -4.70 14.42 2.11
N GLY A 101 -5.38 15.55 2.03
CA GLY A 101 -6.11 15.98 0.85
C GLY A 101 -5.24 16.70 -0.16
N ASN A 102 -5.76 16.75 -1.38
CA ASN A 102 -5.19 17.50 -2.51
C ASN A 102 -3.73 17.13 -2.83
N ILE A 103 -3.41 15.84 -2.75
CA ILE A 103 -2.09 15.33 -3.14
C ILE A 103 -2.07 15.07 -4.64
N GLY A 104 -1.12 15.68 -5.31
CA GLY A 104 -0.86 15.49 -6.74
C GLY A 104 0.56 15.88 -7.12
N THR A 105 0.96 15.53 -8.34
CA THR A 105 2.30 15.83 -8.84
C THR A 105 2.37 17.30 -9.31
N LEU A 106 3.39 18.04 -8.88
CA LEU A 106 3.60 19.43 -9.28
C LEU A 106 5.07 19.68 -9.68
N VAL A 107 5.28 20.53 -10.67
CA VAL A 107 6.62 21.10 -10.98
C VAL A 107 6.78 22.44 -10.25
N GLU A 108 5.74 23.26 -10.27
CA GLU A 108 5.66 24.52 -9.54
C GLU A 108 4.24 24.72 -9.00
N PRO A 109 4.05 25.53 -7.95
CA PRO A 109 2.72 25.80 -7.41
C PRO A 109 1.79 26.43 -8.45
N LEU A 110 0.56 25.95 -8.51
CA LEU A 110 -0.55 26.48 -9.32
C LEU A 110 -1.68 26.89 -8.38
N THR A 111 -2.27 28.06 -8.64
CA THR A 111 -3.33 28.62 -7.77
C THR A 111 -4.73 28.34 -8.27
N GLY A 112 -4.87 27.70 -9.43
CA GLY A 112 -6.16 27.34 -10.00
C GLY A 112 -6.15 27.18 -11.51
N LYS A 113 -7.34 27.16 -12.11
CA LYS A 113 -7.56 26.89 -13.54
C LYS A 113 -6.80 27.88 -14.45
N THR A 114 -6.70 29.16 -14.06
CA THR A 114 -5.98 30.18 -14.85
C THR A 114 -4.50 29.83 -14.95
N ASP A 115 -3.84 29.48 -13.85
CA ASP A 115 -2.45 29.03 -13.85
C ASP A 115 -2.28 27.73 -14.64
N TYR A 116 -3.24 26.81 -14.54
CA TYR A 116 -3.22 25.57 -15.32
C TYR A 116 -3.29 25.84 -16.83
N GLN A 117 -4.06 26.83 -17.27
CA GLN A 117 -4.20 27.21 -18.66
C GLN A 117 -3.04 28.08 -19.18
N ASP A 118 -2.26 28.68 -18.29
CA ASP A 118 -1.10 29.49 -18.67
C ASP A 118 0.02 28.59 -19.22
N ALA A 119 0.42 28.87 -20.48
CA ALA A 119 1.49 28.14 -21.15
C ALA A 119 2.89 28.43 -20.54
N ALA A 120 3.07 29.53 -19.80
CA ALA A 120 4.31 29.87 -19.12
C ALA A 120 4.51 29.06 -17.84
N LYS A 121 3.43 28.50 -17.25
CA LYS A 121 3.49 27.68 -16.06
C LYS A 121 3.93 26.26 -16.38
N LYS A 122 4.91 25.75 -15.63
CA LYS A 122 5.40 24.38 -15.79
C LYS A 122 4.44 23.39 -15.13
N LYS A 123 4.06 22.39 -15.88
CA LYS A 123 3.19 21.28 -15.45
C LYS A 123 3.90 19.95 -15.63
N PRO A 124 3.58 18.94 -14.83
CA PRO A 124 4.10 17.59 -15.07
C PRO A 124 3.77 17.15 -16.49
N SER A 125 4.73 16.52 -17.15
CA SER A 125 4.53 15.99 -18.49
C SER A 125 3.52 14.83 -18.45
N PHE A 126 2.64 14.76 -19.46
CA PHE A 126 1.66 13.68 -19.61
C PHE A 126 0.84 13.45 -18.33
N LEU A 127 0.23 14.51 -17.84
CA LEU A 127 -0.41 14.63 -16.54
C LEU A 127 -1.44 13.53 -16.23
N PHE A 128 -2.12 12.99 -17.20
CA PHE A 128 -3.15 11.97 -17.03
C PHE A 128 -2.77 10.61 -17.63
N ALA A 129 -1.49 10.35 -17.83
CA ALA A 129 -0.99 9.06 -18.30
C ALA A 129 -0.38 8.25 -17.16
N HIS A 130 -0.94 7.06 -16.86
CA HIS A 130 -0.54 6.18 -15.76
C HIS A 130 0.98 5.98 -15.67
N ASN A 131 1.59 5.54 -16.75
CA ASN A 131 3.02 5.23 -16.78
C ASN A 131 3.93 6.43 -16.49
N HIS A 132 3.49 7.65 -16.84
CA HIS A 132 4.24 8.87 -16.57
C HIS A 132 4.02 9.36 -15.14
N GLN A 133 2.78 9.41 -14.68
CA GLN A 133 2.46 9.86 -13.33
C GLN A 133 2.98 8.88 -12.27
N THR A 134 2.85 7.58 -12.46
CA THR A 134 3.53 6.57 -11.65
C THR A 134 5.02 6.85 -11.53
N ARG A 135 5.67 7.20 -12.64
CA ARG A 135 7.10 7.50 -12.65
C ARG A 135 7.43 8.79 -11.89
N VAL A 136 6.62 9.83 -12.06
CA VAL A 136 6.78 11.09 -11.30
C VAL A 136 6.68 10.83 -9.80
N ILE A 137 5.66 10.13 -9.35
CA ILE A 137 5.46 9.78 -7.94
C ILE A 137 6.62 8.92 -7.41
N GLN A 138 7.06 7.94 -8.18
CA GLN A 138 8.15 7.06 -7.78
C GLN A 138 9.52 7.76 -7.75
N THR A 139 9.75 8.73 -8.61
CA THR A 139 10.98 9.54 -8.57
C THR A 139 10.91 10.67 -7.55
N GLY A 140 9.71 11.17 -7.25
CA GLY A 140 9.51 12.39 -6.47
C GLY A 140 10.05 13.63 -7.18
N LYS A 141 10.16 13.60 -8.53
CA LYS A 141 10.63 14.71 -9.38
C LYS A 141 9.76 14.79 -10.61
N ALA A 142 8.92 15.81 -10.66
CA ALA A 142 7.96 16.00 -11.73
C ALA A 142 8.59 16.53 -13.04
N ASP A 143 9.80 17.04 -12.98
CA ASP A 143 10.57 17.62 -14.10
C ASP A 143 11.71 16.70 -14.59
N ASP A 144 11.99 15.59 -13.91
CA ASP A 144 13.05 14.64 -14.27
C ASP A 144 12.61 13.17 -14.11
N LEU A 145 12.03 12.63 -15.17
CA LEU A 145 11.57 11.24 -15.21
C LEU A 145 12.69 10.20 -15.32
N ASN A 146 13.92 10.61 -15.56
CA ASN A 146 15.04 9.70 -15.76
C ASN A 146 15.86 9.45 -14.49
N THR A 147 15.56 10.19 -13.42
CA THR A 147 16.23 10.02 -12.12
C THR A 147 15.86 8.70 -11.43
N THR A 148 16.61 8.35 -10.41
CA THR A 148 16.35 7.21 -9.52
C THR A 148 15.11 7.44 -8.65
N GLY A 149 14.56 6.37 -8.05
CA GLY A 149 13.44 6.47 -7.13
C GLY A 149 13.82 7.14 -5.81
N TRP A 150 12.86 7.79 -5.15
CA TRP A 150 13.16 8.49 -3.90
C TRP A 150 13.53 7.52 -2.76
N ALA A 151 12.90 6.33 -2.67
CA ALA A 151 13.27 5.31 -1.69
C ALA A 151 14.64 4.69 -2.01
N GLY A 152 14.97 4.52 -3.30
CA GLY A 152 16.29 4.09 -3.73
C GLY A 152 17.38 5.08 -3.33
N ARG A 153 17.15 6.39 -3.50
CA ARG A 153 18.09 7.43 -3.03
C ARG A 153 18.26 7.42 -1.50
N LEU A 154 17.15 7.17 -0.78
CA LEU A 154 17.23 7.03 0.67
C LEU A 154 18.06 5.81 1.08
N ALA A 155 17.91 4.70 0.36
CA ALA A 155 18.72 3.51 0.58
C ALA A 155 20.21 3.74 0.28
N ASP A 156 20.53 4.51 -0.75
CA ASP A 156 21.91 4.91 -1.05
C ASP A 156 22.53 5.75 0.10
N LEU A 157 21.75 6.68 0.67
CA LEU A 157 22.19 7.50 1.80
C LEU A 157 22.38 6.69 3.10
N TRP A 158 21.56 5.67 3.29
CA TRP A 158 21.59 4.82 4.46
C TRP A 158 22.31 3.49 4.23
N SER A 159 23.24 3.46 3.29
CA SER A 159 24.05 2.28 3.03
C SER A 159 24.78 1.83 4.33
N GLY A 160 24.69 0.53 4.63
CA GLY A 160 25.29 -0.05 5.84
C GLY A 160 24.42 0.07 7.10
N ILE A 161 23.27 0.74 7.10
CA ILE A 161 22.42 0.90 8.29
C ILE A 161 21.91 -0.44 8.85
N ASN A 162 21.78 -1.47 8.02
CA ASN A 162 21.35 -2.81 8.40
C ASN A 162 22.52 -3.75 8.70
N ASN A 163 23.58 -3.26 9.33
CA ASN A 163 24.72 -4.05 9.81
C ASN A 163 25.40 -4.88 8.70
N GLY A 164 25.39 -4.41 7.45
CA GLY A 164 25.96 -5.12 6.32
C GLY A 164 25.13 -6.33 5.84
N SER A 165 23.90 -6.47 6.31
CA SER A 165 23.01 -7.53 5.83
C SER A 165 22.82 -7.46 4.32
N VAL A 166 22.80 -8.63 3.69
CA VAL A 166 22.50 -8.78 2.25
C VAL A 166 21.06 -8.38 1.91
N MET A 167 20.15 -8.46 2.87
CA MET A 167 18.83 -7.90 2.74
C MET A 167 18.90 -6.39 2.96
N GLY A 168 19.03 -5.66 1.87
CA GLY A 168 19.10 -4.21 1.87
C GLY A 168 17.88 -3.52 2.51
N LEU A 169 17.85 -2.20 2.40
CA LEU A 169 16.77 -1.38 2.95
C LEU A 169 15.44 -1.62 2.23
N ASN A 170 15.48 -1.83 0.91
CA ASN A 170 14.32 -1.79 0.01
C ASN A 170 13.82 -3.19 -0.33
N VAL A 171 12.56 -3.50 -0.04
CA VAL A 171 11.88 -4.74 -0.38
C VAL A 171 10.64 -4.43 -1.22
N SER A 172 10.53 -5.03 -2.40
CA SER A 172 9.42 -4.82 -3.32
C SER A 172 8.63 -6.10 -3.53
N PHE A 173 7.31 -6.01 -3.36
CA PHE A 173 6.35 -7.08 -3.65
C PHE A 173 5.77 -6.99 -5.07
N ASN A 174 6.16 -5.98 -5.85
CA ASN A 174 5.69 -5.78 -7.23
C ASN A 174 6.86 -5.77 -8.23
N GLY A 175 7.77 -6.72 -8.10
CA GLY A 175 8.92 -6.77 -8.99
C GLY A 175 9.82 -5.54 -8.89
N GLN A 176 10.53 -5.24 -9.97
CA GLN A 176 11.44 -4.10 -10.00
C GLN A 176 10.69 -2.80 -10.28
N VAL A 177 10.55 -1.96 -9.28
CA VAL A 177 9.91 -0.64 -9.38
C VAL A 177 10.95 0.49 -9.29
N ARG A 178 10.68 1.57 -9.99
CA ARG A 178 11.56 2.75 -10.00
C ARG A 178 11.75 3.33 -8.60
N LEU A 179 10.67 3.41 -7.82
CA LEU A 179 10.66 3.91 -6.44
C LEU A 179 11.83 3.37 -5.62
N MET A 180 12.06 2.06 -5.69
CA MET A 180 13.02 1.32 -4.87
C MET A 180 14.44 1.28 -5.44
N THR A 181 14.66 1.87 -6.63
CA THR A 181 15.93 1.81 -7.34
C THR A 181 16.75 3.06 -7.10
N GLY A 182 17.90 2.93 -6.43
CA GLY A 182 18.92 3.96 -6.26
C GLY A 182 20.02 3.90 -7.32
N VAL A 183 21.05 4.69 -7.13
CA VAL A 183 22.29 4.61 -7.95
C VAL A 183 23.03 3.33 -7.62
N ASN A 184 23.24 3.05 -6.34
CA ASN A 184 23.97 1.88 -5.84
C ASN A 184 23.03 0.80 -5.30
N SER A 185 21.91 1.17 -4.70
CA SER A 185 20.94 0.26 -4.11
C SER A 185 19.93 -0.25 -5.14
N LYS A 186 19.56 -1.51 -4.98
CA LYS A 186 18.50 -2.17 -5.73
C LYS A 186 17.52 -2.81 -4.75
N PRO A 187 16.23 -2.92 -5.08
CA PRO A 187 15.28 -3.62 -4.23
C PRO A 187 15.55 -5.11 -4.22
N ILE A 188 15.23 -5.73 -3.09
CA ILE A 188 14.97 -7.16 -3.04
C ILE A 188 13.54 -7.39 -3.54
N LEU A 189 13.41 -8.27 -4.51
CA LEU A 189 12.12 -8.69 -5.04
C LEU A 189 11.61 -9.84 -4.18
N PHE A 190 10.43 -9.70 -3.63
CA PHE A 190 9.87 -10.65 -2.70
C PHE A 190 8.45 -11.05 -3.12
N SER A 191 8.10 -12.31 -2.94
CA SER A 191 6.72 -12.82 -3.09
C SER A 191 6.23 -13.34 -1.75
N PRO A 192 4.95 -13.17 -1.38
CA PRO A 192 4.39 -13.77 -0.16
C PRO A 192 4.63 -15.27 -0.08
N ASP A 193 4.48 -15.96 -1.19
CA ASP A 193 4.71 -17.40 -1.33
C ASP A 193 6.18 -17.81 -1.49
N GLN A 194 7.08 -16.87 -1.19
CA GLN A 194 8.50 -17.07 -1.43
C GLN A 194 8.99 -18.38 -0.82
N THR A 195 9.15 -19.37 -1.64
CA THR A 195 9.99 -20.53 -1.37
C THR A 195 11.34 -20.24 -1.94
N THR A 196 12.27 -19.89 -1.07
CA THR A 196 13.63 -19.60 -1.49
C THR A 196 14.36 -20.90 -1.67
N SER A 197 14.73 -21.23 -2.86
CA SER A 197 15.86 -22.13 -3.06
C SER A 197 16.38 -22.03 -4.49
N TYR A 198 17.66 -21.93 -4.63
CA TYR A 198 18.29 -22.42 -5.82
C TYR A 198 18.12 -23.93 -5.81
N TRP A 199 17.19 -24.42 -6.60
CA TRP A 199 16.89 -25.85 -6.73
C TRP A 199 18.15 -26.66 -6.91
N ASP A 200 18.28 -27.75 -6.17
CA ASP A 200 19.44 -28.63 -6.18
C ASP A 200 20.79 -27.95 -5.76
N MET A 201 20.73 -26.86 -5.01
CA MET A 201 21.89 -26.14 -4.48
C MET A 201 21.74 -25.75 -3.01
N GLU A 202 20.97 -26.48 -2.23
CA GLU A 202 20.80 -26.23 -0.80
C GLU A 202 22.12 -26.47 -0.04
N LYS A 203 22.53 -25.49 0.75
CA LYS A 203 23.82 -25.52 1.50
C LYS A 203 23.89 -26.70 2.48
N ASP A 204 22.78 -26.93 3.17
CA ASP A 204 22.70 -27.93 4.24
C ASP A 204 21.96 -29.21 3.80
N SER A 205 21.91 -29.44 2.49
CA SER A 205 21.29 -30.64 1.96
C SER A 205 22.07 -31.88 2.40
N SER A 206 21.36 -32.93 2.81
CA SER A 206 21.93 -34.26 2.99
C SER A 206 22.42 -34.87 1.67
N ASN A 207 22.02 -34.31 0.54
CA ASN A 207 22.49 -34.66 -0.79
C ASN A 207 23.82 -33.99 -1.09
N ALA A 208 24.90 -34.76 -1.08
CA ALA A 208 26.26 -34.29 -1.33
C ALA A 208 26.43 -33.63 -2.72
N VAL A 209 25.59 -33.98 -3.68
CA VAL A 209 25.62 -33.35 -5.03
C VAL A 209 25.14 -31.90 -4.94
N TYR A 210 24.09 -31.62 -4.19
CA TYR A 210 23.53 -30.27 -4.05
C TYR A 210 24.49 -29.33 -3.32
N SER A 211 25.05 -29.76 -2.21
CA SER A 211 26.05 -28.99 -1.49
C SER A 211 27.32 -28.76 -2.32
N SER A 212 27.76 -29.77 -3.11
CA SER A 212 28.90 -29.64 -4.02
C SER A 212 28.64 -28.65 -5.16
N ARG A 213 27.44 -28.69 -5.77
CA ARG A 213 27.02 -27.71 -6.78
C ARG A 213 27.03 -26.28 -6.22
N ARG A 214 26.49 -26.07 -5.03
CA ARG A 214 26.48 -24.77 -4.38
C ARG A 214 27.90 -24.27 -4.11
N ASN A 215 28.77 -25.11 -3.59
CA ASN A 215 30.16 -24.75 -3.32
C ASN A 215 30.93 -24.41 -4.63
N LEU A 216 30.71 -25.17 -5.69
CA LEU A 216 31.27 -24.87 -6.99
C LEU A 216 30.77 -23.53 -7.54
N PHE A 217 29.44 -23.30 -7.47
CA PHE A 217 28.83 -22.04 -7.88
C PHE A 217 29.39 -20.86 -7.08
N ALA A 218 29.46 -20.96 -5.76
CA ALA A 218 30.02 -19.95 -4.88
C ALA A 218 31.52 -19.67 -5.19
N THR A 219 32.27 -20.71 -5.53
CA THR A 219 33.69 -20.57 -5.92
C THR A 219 33.88 -19.88 -7.27
N LEU A 220 33.05 -20.25 -8.25
CA LEU A 220 33.15 -19.68 -9.61
C LEU A 220 32.70 -18.22 -9.66
N TYR A 221 31.68 -17.86 -8.91
CA TYR A 221 31.04 -16.55 -9.01
C TYR A 221 31.22 -15.70 -7.74
N GLY A 222 31.67 -16.27 -6.63
CA GLY A 222 31.91 -15.57 -5.36
C GLY A 222 33.23 -14.80 -5.30
N SER A 223 34.17 -15.04 -6.24
CA SER A 223 35.45 -14.36 -6.23
C SER A 223 35.44 -13.08 -7.06
N ASN A 224 35.90 -11.98 -6.47
CA ASN A 224 36.10 -10.69 -7.15
C ASN A 224 37.39 -10.65 -8.01
N SER A 225 37.80 -11.78 -8.56
CA SER A 225 39.04 -11.87 -9.33
C SER A 225 38.83 -11.47 -10.78
N GLY A 226 39.17 -10.25 -11.13
CA GLY A 226 39.27 -9.84 -12.52
C GLY A 226 39.23 -8.33 -12.74
N SER A 227 39.98 -7.87 -13.72
CA SER A 227 39.99 -6.47 -14.20
C SER A 227 38.71 -6.09 -15.00
N ASP A 228 37.82 -7.05 -15.25
CA ASP A 228 36.56 -6.81 -15.95
C ASP A 228 35.49 -6.30 -15.00
N PRO A 229 35.04 -5.02 -15.13
CA PRO A 229 34.06 -4.43 -14.25
C PRO A 229 32.70 -5.11 -14.37
N PHE A 230 32.30 -5.58 -15.54
CA PHE A 230 31.00 -6.27 -15.72
C PHE A 230 31.01 -7.62 -14.98
N ARG A 231 32.08 -8.38 -15.09
CA ARG A 231 32.25 -9.65 -14.39
C ARG A 231 32.26 -9.43 -12.87
N SER A 232 32.90 -8.38 -12.38
CA SER A 232 32.96 -8.03 -10.97
C SER A 232 31.56 -7.70 -10.42
N VAL A 233 30.77 -6.92 -11.16
CA VAL A 233 29.37 -6.59 -10.78
C VAL A 233 28.52 -7.86 -10.79
N TYR A 234 28.62 -8.68 -11.83
CA TYR A 234 27.86 -9.92 -11.97
C TYR A 234 28.14 -10.90 -10.82
N ASN A 235 29.41 -11.14 -10.53
CA ASN A 235 29.83 -12.02 -9.42
C ASN A 235 29.31 -11.52 -8.07
N ARG A 236 29.35 -10.20 -7.82
CA ARG A 236 28.82 -9.60 -6.61
C ARG A 236 27.31 -9.80 -6.48
N MET A 237 26.57 -9.63 -7.58
CA MET A 237 25.11 -9.87 -7.60
C MET A 237 24.78 -11.33 -7.29
N LEU A 238 25.50 -12.28 -7.90
CA LEU A 238 25.30 -13.71 -7.65
C LEU A 238 25.63 -14.09 -6.20
N LYS A 239 26.73 -13.56 -5.67
CA LYS A 239 27.07 -13.78 -4.25
C LYS A 239 25.99 -13.23 -3.34
N SER A 240 25.53 -12.01 -3.54
CA SER A 240 24.45 -11.41 -2.74
C SER A 240 23.17 -12.23 -2.83
N SER A 241 22.85 -12.78 -3.99
CA SER A 241 21.69 -13.65 -4.17
C SER A 241 21.80 -14.98 -3.39
N LEU A 242 22.99 -15.59 -3.35
CA LEU A 242 23.22 -16.79 -2.53
C LEU A 242 23.15 -16.49 -1.03
N ASP A 243 23.72 -15.36 -0.60
CA ASP A 243 23.70 -14.96 0.80
C ASP A 243 22.26 -14.63 1.26
N LEU A 244 21.45 -14.03 0.35
CA LEU A 244 20.03 -13.76 0.60
C LEU A 244 19.22 -15.06 0.68
N ASP A 245 19.44 -16.00 -0.24
CA ASP A 245 18.84 -17.32 -0.21
C ASP A 245 19.10 -18.03 1.15
N GLU A 246 20.33 -17.97 1.63
CA GLU A 246 20.68 -18.55 2.92
C GLU A 246 20.00 -17.85 4.09
N LEU A 247 19.95 -16.52 4.10
CA LEU A 247 19.27 -15.73 5.13
C LEU A 247 17.77 -16.08 5.19
N LEU A 248 17.12 -16.10 4.04
CA LEU A 248 15.70 -16.40 3.95
C LEU A 248 15.41 -17.86 4.31
N ARG A 249 16.18 -18.83 3.86
CA ARG A 249 16.03 -20.22 4.28
C ARG A 249 16.19 -20.43 5.77
N THR A 250 17.10 -19.68 6.36
CA THR A 250 17.33 -19.76 7.82
C THR A 250 16.14 -19.22 8.59
N TYR A 251 15.57 -18.09 8.18
CA TYR A 251 14.58 -17.36 8.97
C TYR A 251 13.17 -17.33 8.37
N TRP A 252 13.01 -17.46 7.06
CA TRP A 252 11.71 -17.42 6.39
C TRP A 252 11.04 -18.82 6.39
N ASN A 253 10.72 -19.32 7.58
CA ASN A 253 10.08 -20.62 7.76
C ASN A 253 9.16 -20.60 8.99
N SER A 254 8.33 -21.63 9.14
CA SER A 254 7.33 -21.74 10.20
C SER A 254 7.90 -21.69 11.62
N ASN A 255 9.17 -22.08 11.82
CA ASN A 255 9.81 -22.07 13.14
C ASN A 255 10.22 -20.67 13.62
N HIS A 256 10.32 -19.73 12.69
CA HIS A 256 10.77 -18.36 13.00
C HIS A 256 9.71 -17.30 12.72
N LYS A 257 8.76 -17.56 11.81
CA LYS A 257 7.58 -16.72 11.63
C LYS A 257 6.73 -16.73 12.89
N THR A 258 6.02 -15.64 13.12
CA THR A 258 5.08 -15.56 14.25
C THR A 258 3.66 -15.88 13.80
N THR A 259 2.87 -16.38 14.73
CA THR A 259 1.42 -16.47 14.60
C THR A 259 0.77 -15.40 15.46
N PHE A 260 -0.35 -14.89 15.02
CA PHE A 260 -1.06 -13.81 15.71
C PHE A 260 -2.27 -14.35 16.47
N SER A 261 -2.46 -13.83 17.69
CA SER A 261 -3.63 -14.12 18.53
C SER A 261 -4.82 -13.23 18.18
N SER A 262 -4.54 -12.03 17.66
CA SER A 262 -5.54 -11.10 17.16
C SER A 262 -6.39 -11.72 16.07
N LYS A 263 -7.63 -11.23 15.96
CA LYS A 263 -8.61 -11.73 15.00
C LYS A 263 -8.88 -10.67 13.94
N GLY A 264 -9.32 -11.13 12.76
CA GLY A 264 -9.85 -10.28 11.72
C GLY A 264 -11.23 -9.75 12.06
N SER A 265 -11.82 -9.02 11.14
CA SER A 265 -13.07 -8.26 11.35
C SER A 265 -14.28 -9.13 11.67
N TYR A 266 -14.30 -10.35 11.21
CA TYR A 266 -15.36 -11.36 11.39
C TYR A 266 -15.01 -12.45 12.41
N GLY A 267 -13.92 -12.27 13.18
CA GLY A 267 -13.42 -13.25 14.15
C GLY A 267 -12.56 -14.36 13.54
N GLU A 268 -12.26 -14.30 12.25
CA GLU A 268 -11.36 -15.20 11.54
C GLU A 268 -9.89 -15.03 11.96
N GLY A 269 -9.00 -15.89 11.50
CA GLY A 269 -7.55 -15.70 11.66
C GLY A 269 -7.12 -14.33 11.14
N LEU A 270 -6.16 -13.67 11.80
CA LEU A 270 -5.84 -12.27 11.52
C LEU A 270 -5.59 -12.00 10.03
N PHE A 271 -4.83 -12.84 9.36
CA PHE A 271 -4.54 -12.71 7.93
C PHE A 271 -5.34 -13.66 7.02
N SER A 272 -6.36 -14.33 7.58
CA SER A 272 -7.30 -15.08 6.73
C SER A 272 -8.20 -14.12 5.96
N VAL A 273 -8.48 -14.44 4.69
CA VAL A 273 -9.46 -13.68 3.89
C VAL A 273 -10.86 -14.18 4.26
N PRO A 274 -11.78 -13.29 4.65
CA PRO A 274 -13.15 -13.73 4.98
C PRO A 274 -13.88 -14.13 3.70
N THR A 275 -14.72 -15.15 3.82
CA THR A 275 -15.56 -15.67 2.74
C THR A 275 -16.76 -14.75 2.47
N THR A 276 -17.39 -14.88 1.31
CA THR A 276 -18.66 -14.22 0.99
C THR A 276 -19.74 -14.48 2.04
N SER A 277 -19.80 -15.69 2.61
CA SER A 277 -20.74 -15.99 3.69
C SER A 277 -20.48 -15.22 4.99
N GLN A 278 -19.26 -14.74 5.21
CA GLN A 278 -18.89 -13.90 6.36
C GLN A 278 -19.09 -12.42 6.03
N THR A 279 -18.64 -11.98 4.86
CA THR A 279 -18.73 -10.57 4.45
C THR A 279 -20.14 -10.16 4.08
N GLY A 280 -20.93 -11.04 3.53
CA GLY A 280 -22.23 -10.76 2.90
C GLY A 280 -22.10 -10.15 1.50
N MET A 281 -20.90 -10.11 0.95
CA MET A 281 -20.64 -9.62 -0.41
C MET A 281 -21.08 -10.67 -1.45
N GLU A 282 -21.32 -10.19 -2.67
CA GLU A 282 -21.69 -11.06 -3.80
C GLU A 282 -20.47 -11.80 -4.34
N GLU A 283 -19.29 -11.18 -4.27
CA GLU A 283 -18.03 -11.76 -4.76
C GLU A 283 -16.99 -11.95 -3.65
N ASP A 284 -16.12 -12.91 -3.86
CA ASP A 284 -14.98 -13.19 -2.97
C ASP A 284 -13.92 -12.09 -3.12
N LEU A 285 -13.29 -11.75 -2.00
CA LEU A 285 -12.10 -10.90 -2.00
C LEU A 285 -10.90 -11.70 -2.53
N ASN A 286 -10.05 -11.06 -3.32
CA ASN A 286 -8.85 -11.70 -3.85
C ASN A 286 -7.86 -12.06 -2.74
N GLY A 287 -7.65 -11.15 -1.79
CA GLY A 287 -6.73 -11.35 -0.68
C GLY A 287 -5.26 -11.04 -0.97
N ASP A 288 -4.91 -10.65 -2.17
CA ASP A 288 -3.52 -10.35 -2.57
C ASP A 288 -2.87 -9.30 -1.66
N LEU A 289 -3.61 -8.26 -1.29
CA LEU A 289 -3.10 -7.22 -0.40
C LEU A 289 -2.91 -7.75 1.03
N VAL A 290 -3.81 -8.60 1.50
CA VAL A 290 -3.73 -9.24 2.81
C VAL A 290 -2.47 -10.10 2.90
N GLU A 291 -2.19 -10.92 1.90
CA GLU A 291 -0.99 -11.76 1.83
C GLU A 291 0.31 -10.96 1.77
N GLN A 292 0.35 -9.90 0.96
CA GLN A 292 1.51 -9.01 0.90
C GLN A 292 1.78 -8.35 2.26
N LEU A 293 0.74 -7.85 2.95
CA LEU A 293 0.90 -7.21 4.25
C LEU A 293 1.21 -8.21 5.37
N GLU A 294 0.75 -9.44 5.29
CA GLU A 294 1.21 -10.52 6.17
C GLU A 294 2.72 -10.74 6.01
N ALA A 295 3.19 -10.88 4.77
CA ALA A 295 4.62 -11.06 4.48
C ALA A 295 5.45 -9.87 4.97
N VAL A 296 5.00 -8.62 4.78
CA VAL A 296 5.63 -7.42 5.36
C VAL A 296 5.72 -7.53 6.87
N THR A 297 4.64 -7.92 7.54
CA THR A 297 4.59 -8.07 9.00
C THR A 297 5.59 -9.12 9.49
N GLN A 298 5.68 -10.26 8.81
CA GLN A 298 6.66 -11.29 9.13
C GLN A 298 8.11 -10.79 8.94
N LEU A 299 8.40 -10.03 7.88
CA LEU A 299 9.72 -9.43 7.67
C LEU A 299 10.04 -8.39 8.75
N ILE A 300 9.08 -7.61 9.20
CA ILE A 300 9.24 -6.67 10.32
C ILE A 300 9.54 -7.45 11.61
N HIS A 301 8.79 -8.52 11.90
CA HIS A 301 9.03 -9.37 13.07
C HIS A 301 10.44 -9.98 13.06
N LEU A 302 10.86 -10.55 11.93
CA LEU A 302 12.19 -11.14 11.78
C LEU A 302 13.29 -10.07 11.81
N GLY A 303 13.03 -8.92 11.20
CA GLY A 303 13.97 -7.80 11.12
C GLY A 303 14.20 -7.11 12.45
N SER A 304 13.15 -6.91 13.25
CA SER A 304 13.24 -6.26 14.56
C SER A 304 13.90 -7.12 15.64
N ASN A 305 14.12 -8.40 15.39
CA ASN A 305 14.69 -9.33 16.36
C ASN A 305 16.21 -9.46 16.18
N SER A 306 16.97 -9.07 17.21
CA SER A 306 18.44 -9.10 17.21
C SER A 306 19.04 -10.51 17.06
N SER A 307 18.29 -11.55 17.43
CA SER A 307 18.69 -12.95 17.28
C SER A 307 18.32 -13.55 15.92
N LYS A 308 17.65 -12.79 15.07
CA LYS A 308 17.22 -13.21 13.72
C LYS A 308 17.91 -12.34 12.67
N MET A 309 17.13 -11.56 11.88
CA MET A 309 17.70 -10.77 10.79
C MET A 309 18.33 -9.45 11.24
N ASN A 310 17.91 -8.90 12.37
CA ASN A 310 18.49 -7.73 13.04
C ASN A 310 18.64 -6.49 12.12
N PHE A 311 17.54 -6.03 11.58
CA PHE A 311 17.51 -4.83 10.73
C PHE A 311 17.16 -3.58 11.54
N ASN A 312 17.80 -2.48 11.22
CA ASN A 312 17.51 -1.17 11.82
C ASN A 312 16.45 -0.40 11.04
N ARG A 313 16.40 -0.55 9.72
CA ARG A 313 15.47 0.16 8.83
C ARG A 313 15.09 -0.72 7.65
N GLN A 314 13.83 -0.61 7.24
CA GLN A 314 13.30 -1.24 6.03
C GLN A 314 12.29 -0.33 5.35
N ILE A 315 12.22 -0.40 4.03
CA ILE A 315 11.18 0.22 3.20
C ILE A 315 10.53 -0.90 2.39
N PHE A 316 9.22 -1.02 2.48
CA PHE A 316 8.44 -1.99 1.76
C PHE A 316 7.59 -1.29 0.69
N PHE A 317 7.58 -1.84 -0.51
CA PHE A 317 6.66 -1.44 -1.56
C PHE A 317 5.67 -2.56 -1.80
N VAL A 318 4.40 -2.25 -1.54
CA VAL A 318 3.25 -3.13 -1.73
C VAL A 318 2.38 -2.53 -2.83
N ASN A 319 1.90 -3.35 -3.75
CA ASN A 319 1.06 -2.90 -4.86
C ASN A 319 -0.32 -3.53 -4.77
N PHE A 320 -1.34 -2.70 -4.93
CA PHE A 320 -2.72 -3.11 -5.02
C PHE A 320 -3.35 -2.44 -6.24
N GLY A 321 -3.77 -3.22 -7.20
CA GLY A 321 -4.15 -2.76 -8.53
C GLY A 321 -5.64 -2.65 -8.78
N SER A 322 -5.97 -2.41 -10.04
CA SER A 322 -7.33 -2.36 -10.60
C SER A 322 -8.17 -1.13 -10.26
N PHE A 323 -7.56 -0.04 -9.78
CA PHE A 323 -8.28 1.21 -9.51
C PHE A 323 -8.58 2.06 -10.77
N ASP A 324 -8.32 1.55 -11.96
CA ASP A 324 -8.61 2.25 -13.22
C ASP A 324 -10.08 2.07 -13.65
N THR A 325 -10.99 2.49 -12.79
CA THR A 325 -12.44 2.27 -12.91
C THR A 325 -13.12 3.26 -13.86
N HIS A 326 -12.78 3.19 -15.14
CA HIS A 326 -13.47 3.94 -16.20
C HIS A 326 -14.85 3.38 -16.51
N GLY A 327 -15.08 2.10 -16.25
CA GLY A 327 -16.34 1.38 -16.40
C GLY A 327 -16.54 0.42 -15.23
N ASN A 328 -17.74 -0.09 -15.05
CA ASN A 328 -18.11 -1.03 -13.98
C ASN A 328 -17.71 -0.57 -12.58
N GLN A 329 -17.60 0.74 -12.33
CA GLN A 329 -17.08 1.25 -11.06
C GLN A 329 -17.92 0.80 -9.86
N THR A 330 -19.23 0.68 -10.02
CA THR A 330 -20.14 0.23 -8.95
C THR A 330 -20.00 -1.25 -8.61
N GLU A 331 -19.37 -2.05 -9.46
CA GLU A 331 -19.12 -3.47 -9.26
C GLU A 331 -17.69 -3.71 -8.76
N GLU A 332 -16.70 -3.07 -9.36
CA GLU A 332 -15.29 -3.30 -9.08
C GLU A 332 -14.76 -2.52 -7.86
N HIS A 333 -15.07 -1.23 -7.75
CA HIS A 333 -14.53 -0.38 -6.70
C HIS A 333 -14.95 -0.81 -5.27
N PRO A 334 -16.19 -1.27 -5.00
CA PRO A 334 -16.59 -1.81 -3.70
C PRO A 334 -15.66 -2.91 -3.19
N ILE A 335 -15.30 -3.86 -4.06
CA ILE A 335 -14.44 -5.00 -3.72
C ILE A 335 -13.04 -4.51 -3.34
N LEU A 336 -12.48 -3.58 -4.13
CA LEU A 336 -11.18 -2.97 -3.87
C LEU A 336 -11.15 -2.20 -2.54
N LEU A 337 -12.20 -1.39 -2.27
CA LEU A 337 -12.30 -0.66 -1.01
C LEU A 337 -12.43 -1.60 0.19
N ARG A 338 -13.21 -2.68 0.03
CA ARG A 338 -13.40 -3.67 1.09
C ARG A 338 -12.09 -4.38 1.44
N GLU A 339 -11.35 -4.85 0.42
CA GLU A 339 -10.06 -5.49 0.63
C GLU A 339 -9.03 -4.52 1.24
N LEU A 340 -8.96 -3.29 0.74
CA LEU A 340 -8.07 -2.27 1.28
C LEU A 340 -8.34 -2.02 2.78
N SER A 341 -9.61 -1.86 3.16
CA SER A 341 -10.02 -1.63 4.55
C SER A 341 -9.61 -2.78 5.47
N LEU A 342 -9.93 -4.00 5.07
CA LEU A 342 -9.57 -5.23 5.80
C LEU A 342 -8.05 -5.39 5.96
N ALA A 343 -7.32 -5.24 4.88
CA ALA A 343 -5.88 -5.46 4.85
C ALA A 343 -5.14 -4.45 5.74
N LEU A 344 -5.51 -3.18 5.69
CA LEU A 344 -4.91 -2.14 6.54
C LEU A 344 -5.23 -2.37 8.03
N TRP A 345 -6.44 -2.78 8.36
CA TRP A 345 -6.81 -3.14 9.73
C TRP A 345 -6.00 -4.32 10.25
N LYS A 346 -5.93 -5.41 9.50
CA LYS A 346 -5.17 -6.60 9.86
C LYS A 346 -3.70 -6.28 10.09
N PHE A 347 -3.13 -5.47 9.19
CA PHE A 347 -1.75 -5.01 9.30
C PHE A 347 -1.53 -4.19 10.59
N GLN A 348 -2.39 -3.22 10.89
CA GLN A 348 -2.31 -2.43 12.10
C GLN A 348 -2.40 -3.31 13.36
N LYS A 349 -3.33 -4.27 13.40
CA LYS A 349 -3.46 -5.21 14.53
C LYS A 349 -2.22 -6.07 14.73
N ALA A 350 -1.60 -6.52 13.65
CA ALA A 350 -0.35 -7.26 13.73
C ALA A 350 0.81 -6.40 14.28
N LEU A 351 0.92 -5.15 13.83
CA LEU A 351 1.95 -4.22 14.36
C LEU A 351 1.73 -3.92 15.85
N GLU A 352 0.49 -3.76 16.29
CA GLU A 352 0.13 -3.59 17.70
C GLU A 352 0.53 -4.82 18.52
N GLU A 353 0.24 -6.04 18.06
CA GLU A 353 0.58 -7.28 18.74
C GLU A 353 2.12 -7.49 18.79
N LEU A 354 2.84 -7.06 17.77
CA LEU A 354 4.31 -7.06 17.78
C LEU A 354 4.93 -5.94 18.64
N GLY A 355 4.14 -4.95 19.07
CA GLY A 355 4.64 -3.79 19.84
C GLY A 355 5.55 -2.87 19.02
N VAL A 356 5.28 -2.73 17.73
CA VAL A 356 6.06 -1.92 16.78
C VAL A 356 5.22 -0.90 15.99
N ASP A 357 3.96 -0.72 16.36
CA ASP A 357 3.04 0.20 15.69
C ASP A 357 3.48 1.68 15.79
N ASP A 358 4.35 2.00 16.75
CA ASP A 358 5.02 3.30 16.88
C ASP A 358 6.31 3.46 16.05
N LYS A 359 6.73 2.41 15.36
CA LYS A 359 7.98 2.34 14.57
C LYS A 359 7.73 2.20 13.08
N VAL A 360 6.49 2.02 12.69
CA VAL A 360 6.08 1.80 11.30
C VAL A 360 5.19 2.96 10.85
N ALA A 361 5.56 3.58 9.74
CA ALA A 361 4.71 4.54 9.02
C ALA A 361 4.24 3.89 7.72
N THR A 362 2.93 3.84 7.52
CA THR A 362 2.29 3.33 6.31
C THR A 362 1.55 4.45 5.63
N PHE A 363 1.69 4.58 4.33
CA PHE A 363 0.93 5.58 3.56
C PHE A 363 0.53 5.02 2.21
N THR A 364 -0.63 5.47 1.73
CA THR A 364 -1.08 5.17 0.38
C THR A 364 -0.53 6.19 -0.61
N SER A 365 -0.45 5.78 -1.85
CA SER A 365 -0.18 6.65 -3.00
C SER A 365 -0.88 6.04 -4.21
N SER A 366 -1.30 6.87 -5.15
CA SER A 366 -1.92 6.44 -6.40
C SER A 366 -1.34 7.24 -7.57
N ASP A 367 -1.56 6.79 -8.78
CA ASP A 367 -1.03 7.45 -10.00
C ASP A 367 -1.52 8.91 -10.08
N PHE A 368 -2.79 9.09 -9.79
CA PHE A 368 -3.53 10.35 -9.74
C PHE A 368 -4.89 10.11 -9.07
N GLY A 369 -5.76 11.11 -9.04
CA GLY A 369 -7.14 10.97 -8.61
C GLY A 369 -8.11 10.75 -9.77
N ARG A 370 -9.41 10.72 -9.47
CA ARG A 370 -10.49 10.60 -10.43
C ARG A 370 -11.33 11.86 -10.47
N THR A 371 -11.97 12.11 -11.64
CA THR A 371 -12.86 13.26 -11.81
C THR A 371 -14.05 13.21 -10.86
N ILE A 372 -14.53 14.38 -10.44
CA ILE A 372 -15.81 14.49 -9.72
C ILE A 372 -16.96 14.05 -10.64
N GLY A 373 -16.94 14.46 -11.90
CA GLY A 373 -17.94 14.05 -12.89
C GLY A 373 -17.78 12.57 -13.25
N ASN A 374 -18.92 11.86 -13.37
CA ASN A 374 -18.92 10.53 -13.94
C ASN A 374 -18.93 10.59 -15.50
N ASN A 375 -18.50 9.50 -16.13
CA ASN A 375 -18.52 9.33 -17.59
C ASN A 375 -19.68 8.43 -18.06
N GLY A 376 -20.60 8.07 -17.18
CA GLY A 376 -21.75 7.20 -17.41
C GLY A 376 -21.66 5.83 -16.77
N ASP A 377 -20.46 5.31 -16.52
CA ASP A 377 -20.25 3.97 -15.95
C ASP A 377 -19.08 3.93 -14.93
N GLY A 378 -18.30 4.99 -14.88
CA GLY A 378 -17.17 5.17 -14.01
C GLY A 378 -16.66 6.61 -13.99
N THR A 379 -15.37 6.78 -13.82
CA THR A 379 -14.73 8.10 -13.70
C THR A 379 -13.44 8.19 -14.49
N ASP A 380 -13.13 9.39 -14.97
CA ASP A 380 -11.93 9.65 -15.76
C ASP A 380 -10.77 10.11 -14.87
N HIS A 381 -9.58 10.23 -15.47
CA HIS A 381 -8.38 10.67 -14.79
C HIS A 381 -8.48 12.13 -14.33
N ALA A 382 -8.05 12.39 -13.09
CA ALA A 382 -7.90 13.73 -12.57
C ALA A 382 -6.54 13.90 -11.90
N TRP A 383 -6.23 15.10 -11.42
CA TRP A 383 -4.87 15.41 -10.98
C TRP A 383 -4.57 14.98 -9.55
N SER A 384 -5.37 15.48 -8.62
CA SER A 384 -5.11 15.29 -7.19
C SER A 384 -6.03 14.23 -6.58
N THR A 385 -5.57 13.68 -5.46
CA THR A 385 -6.24 12.64 -4.71
C THR A 385 -6.18 12.91 -3.21
N ILE A 386 -6.81 12.04 -2.42
CA ILE A 386 -6.68 11.97 -0.98
C ILE A 386 -5.89 10.72 -0.64
N ASN A 387 -4.82 10.86 0.12
CA ASN A 387 -3.99 9.76 0.59
C ASN A 387 -4.19 9.52 2.09
N LEU A 388 -3.98 8.27 2.49
CA LEU A 388 -4.02 7.84 3.87
C LEU A 388 -2.59 7.76 4.43
N VAL A 389 -2.44 8.16 5.70
CA VAL A 389 -1.22 7.89 6.48
C VAL A 389 -1.62 7.19 7.77
N MET A 390 -0.94 6.09 8.10
CA MET A 390 -1.11 5.35 9.34
C MET A 390 0.20 5.32 10.10
N SER A 391 0.13 5.62 11.37
CA SER A 391 1.23 5.46 12.33
C SER A 391 0.68 5.67 13.74
N LYS A 392 1.41 5.17 14.74
CA LYS A 392 1.24 5.60 16.13
C LYS A 392 2.42 6.47 16.49
N SER A 393 2.17 7.66 16.93
CA SER A 393 3.26 8.56 17.30
C SER A 393 4.04 8.05 18.49
N ALA A 394 5.31 7.74 18.30
CA ALA A 394 6.29 7.63 19.39
C ALA A 394 6.75 9.04 19.86
N GLY A 395 5.88 10.03 19.79
CA GLY A 395 6.18 11.42 20.12
C GLY A 395 5.14 12.37 19.54
N THR A 396 5.44 13.63 19.48
CA THR A 396 4.47 14.71 19.29
C THR A 396 4.11 15.02 17.83
N THR A 397 4.53 14.26 16.85
CA THR A 397 4.48 14.67 15.45
C THR A 397 3.35 14.08 14.61
N PHE A 398 2.84 12.89 14.95
CA PHE A 398 1.68 12.34 14.27
C PHE A 398 0.42 12.53 15.13
N ASN A 399 -0.55 13.22 14.59
CA ASN A 399 -1.84 13.43 15.24
C ASN A 399 -2.92 12.75 14.40
N GLY A 400 -3.32 11.55 14.79
CA GLY A 400 -4.30 10.74 14.09
C GLY A 400 -5.72 11.29 14.19
N GLY A 401 -6.64 10.75 13.38
CA GLY A 401 -8.03 11.16 13.33
C GLY A 401 -8.22 12.56 12.75
N LYS A 402 -7.37 12.95 11.78
CA LYS A 402 -7.39 14.28 11.20
C LYS A 402 -7.40 14.24 9.67
N PHE A 403 -7.93 15.31 9.10
CA PHE A 403 -7.76 15.65 7.70
C PHE A 403 -6.76 16.80 7.58
N TYR A 404 -5.73 16.64 6.78
CA TYR A 404 -4.69 17.63 6.51
C TYR A 404 -4.80 18.12 5.08
N GLY A 405 -4.68 19.43 4.88
CA GLY A 405 -4.83 20.07 3.57
C GLY A 405 -6.28 20.39 3.25
N ASP A 406 -6.57 20.53 1.98
CA ASP A 406 -7.89 20.89 1.46
C ASP A 406 -8.45 19.75 0.59
N LEU A 407 -9.75 19.74 0.39
CA LEU A 407 -10.33 18.87 -0.64
C LEU A 407 -9.89 19.34 -2.03
N PRO A 408 -9.68 18.43 -2.97
CA PRO A 408 -9.45 18.80 -4.36
C PRO A 408 -10.58 19.69 -4.89
N ASN A 409 -10.24 20.74 -5.66
CA ASN A 409 -11.17 21.71 -6.25
C ASN A 409 -11.38 21.46 -7.74
#